data_af6f6c78de25a773c4a1e038b4e1b3f2
#
_entry.id   af6f6c78de25a773c4a1e038b4e1b3f2
#
_cell.length_a   1.000
_cell.length_b   1.000
_cell.length_c   1.000
_cell.angle_alpha   90.00
_cell.angle_beta   90.00
_cell.angle_gamma   90.00
#
_symmetry.space_group_name_H-M   'P 1'
#
loop_
_entity.id
_entity.type
_entity.pdbx_description
1 polymer ?
#
loop_
_entity_poly.entity_id
_entity_poly.type
_entity_poly.pdbx_seq_one_letter_code
_entity_poly.pdbx_strand_id
1 'polypeptide(L)'
;RVAEKSVQEAGQPLPGTVLVASSGDVTCYDVFSGRYFKSDIETIRRVENNINGQLNSESYASLNEFYTGLGLPPIAAGELVGWSDPNILSVEFGSQISPKGEPVLTIDFLVAPKENYFKLA
;
A
#
# COMPACT_ATOMS: atom_id res chain seq x y z
N ARG A 1 -9.81 -10.31 -6.02
CA ARG A 1 -10.27 -10.00 -5.92
C ARG A 1 -10.80 -10.10 -5.80
N VAL A 2 -10.62 -9.81 -5.17
CA VAL A 2 -11.32 -9.46 -4.99
C VAL A 2 -11.66 -9.16 -5.27
N ALA A 3 -11.64 -8.85 -4.89
CA ALA A 3 -12.26 -8.26 -5.07
C ALA A 3 -12.40 -8.05 -5.72
N GLU A 4 -12.23 -7.89 -5.53
CA GLU A 4 -12.75 -7.32 -5.94
C GLU A 4 -13.38 -7.24 -6.55
N LYS A 5 -13.72 -7.38 -6.35
CA LYS A 5 -14.57 -7.11 -6.60
C LYS A 5 -15.43 -7.12 -6.60
N SER A 6 -15.78 -7.25 -6.34
CA SER A 6 -16.56 -6.99 -6.14
C SER A 6 -17.03 -6.75 -5.77
N VAL A 7 -17.08 -7.90 -5.52
CA VAL A 7 -17.86 -6.96 -4.93
C VAL A 7 -17.47 -5.83 -5.11
N GLN A 8 -18.06 -5.51 -5.77
CA GLN A 8 -17.66 -4.20 -5.65
C GLN A 8 -18.18 -3.64 -4.41
N GLU A 9 -17.27 -3.45 -3.49
CA GLU A 9 -17.64 -2.73 -2.30
C GLU A 9 -17.86 -1.28 -2.64
N ALA A 10 -18.74 -0.65 -1.93
CA ALA A 10 -18.97 0.78 -2.10
C ALA A 10 -17.67 1.53 -1.85
N GLY A 11 -17.36 2.48 -2.72
CA GLY A 11 -16.15 3.27 -2.60
C GLY A 11 -14.95 2.70 -3.31
N GLN A 12 -15.03 1.50 -3.84
CA GLN A 12 -13.93 0.94 -4.59
C GLN A 12 -13.85 1.60 -5.97
N PRO A 13 -12.66 2.00 -6.42
CA PRO A 13 -12.53 2.58 -7.77
C PRO A 13 -12.73 1.52 -8.84
N LEU A 14 -13.13 1.95 -10.02
CA LEU A 14 -13.23 1.07 -11.17
C LEU A 14 -11.83 0.59 -11.56
N PRO A 15 -11.74 -0.63 -12.15
CA PRO A 15 -10.46 -1.12 -12.63
C PRO A 15 -9.79 -0.13 -13.56
N GLY A 16 -8.50 0.09 -13.40
CA GLY A 16 -7.73 0.98 -14.23
C GLY A 16 -7.81 2.44 -13.84
N THR A 17 -8.63 2.79 -12.86
CA THR A 17 -8.69 4.16 -12.35
C THR A 17 -7.40 4.50 -11.62
N VAL A 18 -6.85 5.70 -11.91
CA VAL A 18 -5.65 6.18 -11.23
C VAL A 18 -6.09 7.17 -10.16
N LEU A 19 -5.78 6.85 -8.90
CA LEU A 19 -6.14 7.69 -7.78
C LEU A 19 -5.13 8.82 -7.61
N VAL A 20 -5.62 10.01 -7.23
CA VAL A 20 -4.74 11.12 -6.90
C VAL A 20 -4.46 11.04 -5.41
N ALA A 21 -3.32 10.46 -5.06
CA ALA A 21 -2.97 10.18 -3.67
C ALA A 21 -2.06 11.25 -3.07
N SER A 22 -1.27 11.91 -3.91
CA SER A 22 -0.34 12.94 -3.44
C SER A 22 -0.05 13.89 -4.58
N SER A 23 0.89 14.81 -4.37
CA SER A 23 1.28 15.77 -5.40
C SER A 23 2.28 15.17 -6.41
N GLY A 24 2.67 13.92 -6.25
CA GLY A 24 3.62 13.28 -7.15
C GLY A 24 3.02 13.00 -8.52
N ASP A 25 3.89 12.92 -9.52
CA ASP A 25 3.48 12.75 -10.91
C ASP A 25 3.69 11.35 -11.46
N VAL A 26 4.31 10.47 -10.69
CA VAL A 26 4.63 9.12 -11.17
C VAL A 26 3.41 8.23 -10.99
N THR A 27 3.03 7.53 -12.07
CA THR A 27 1.97 6.53 -11.97
C THR A 27 2.54 5.30 -11.26
N CYS A 28 1.90 4.91 -10.18
CA CYS A 28 2.32 3.80 -9.34
C CYS A 28 1.25 2.72 -9.33
N TYR A 29 1.67 1.50 -9.06
CA TYR A 29 0.75 0.37 -8.94
C TYR A 29 1.07 -0.37 -7.66
N ASP A 30 0.06 -0.49 -6.78
CA ASP A 30 0.19 -1.24 -5.55
C ASP A 30 -0.20 -2.70 -5.83
N VAL A 31 0.79 -3.59 -5.76
CA VAL A 31 0.59 -5.00 -6.11
C VAL A 31 -0.42 -5.66 -5.19
N PHE A 32 -0.40 -5.34 -3.90
CA PHE A 32 -1.28 -6.00 -2.93
C PHE A 32 -2.76 -5.69 -3.17
N SER A 33 -3.08 -4.42 -3.39
CA SER A 33 -4.49 -4.01 -3.56
C SER A 33 -4.90 -3.93 -5.02
N GLY A 34 -3.96 -3.96 -5.95
CA GLY A 34 -4.26 -3.86 -7.36
C GLY A 34 -4.68 -2.48 -7.82
N ARG A 35 -4.27 -1.43 -7.09
CA ARG A 35 -4.70 -0.07 -7.40
C ARG A 35 -3.58 0.74 -8.04
N TYR A 36 -3.97 1.59 -9.00
CA TYR A 36 -3.07 2.59 -9.57
C TYR A 36 -3.24 3.90 -8.83
N PHE A 37 -2.15 4.62 -8.63
CA PHE A 37 -2.21 5.93 -7.97
C PHE A 37 -1.02 6.78 -8.41
N LYS A 38 -1.13 8.08 -8.15
CA LYS A 38 -0.04 9.02 -8.45
C LYS A 38 0.74 9.30 -7.17
N SER A 39 2.04 9.18 -7.24
CA SER A 39 2.91 9.47 -6.11
C SER A 39 4.34 9.60 -6.63
N ASP A 40 5.33 9.38 -5.78
CA ASP A 40 6.73 9.34 -6.15
C ASP A 40 7.50 8.53 -5.11
N ILE A 41 8.72 8.14 -5.47
CA ILE A 41 9.54 7.28 -4.61
C ILE A 41 9.82 7.96 -3.28
N GLU A 42 10.09 9.26 -3.31
CA GLU A 42 10.42 10.00 -2.10
C GLU A 42 9.27 9.99 -1.10
N THR A 43 8.05 10.24 -1.60
CA THR A 43 6.86 10.19 -0.76
C THR A 43 6.66 8.81 -0.17
N ILE A 44 6.78 7.77 -0.99
CA ILE A 44 6.58 6.40 -0.53
C ILE A 44 7.61 6.01 0.51
N ARG A 45 8.88 6.38 0.31
CA ARG A 45 9.93 6.12 1.30
C ARG A 45 9.69 6.85 2.61
N ARG A 46 9.18 8.08 2.54
CA ARG A 46 8.87 8.84 3.75
C ARG A 46 7.78 8.14 4.54
N VAL A 47 6.73 7.66 3.86
CA VAL A 47 5.65 6.95 4.55
C VAL A 47 6.17 5.64 5.14
N GLU A 48 7.00 4.91 4.39
CA GLU A 48 7.63 3.70 4.89
C GLU A 48 8.41 3.98 6.18
N ASN A 49 9.20 5.05 6.18
CA ASN A 49 9.98 5.41 7.36
C ASN A 49 9.09 5.80 8.53
N ASN A 50 7.98 6.49 8.26
CA ASN A 50 7.04 6.86 9.31
C ASN A 50 6.39 5.62 9.93
N ILE A 51 5.99 4.66 9.11
CA ILE A 51 5.41 3.41 9.60
C ILE A 51 6.44 2.65 10.44
N ASN A 52 7.68 2.57 9.98
CA ASN A 52 8.72 1.87 10.72
C ASN A 52 9.05 2.57 12.04
N GLY A 53 8.95 3.90 12.07
CA GLY A 53 9.06 4.64 13.31
C GLY A 53 7.95 4.26 14.29
N GLN A 54 6.74 4.10 13.78
CA GLN A 54 5.61 3.66 14.60
C GLN A 54 5.83 2.23 15.11
N LEU A 55 6.34 1.34 14.24
CA LEU A 55 6.65 -0.03 14.68
C LEU A 55 7.65 -0.04 15.81
N ASN A 56 8.63 0.86 15.74
CA ASN A 56 9.65 0.94 16.78
C ASN A 56 9.07 1.43 18.11
N SER A 57 8.09 2.31 18.08
CA SER A 57 7.53 2.89 19.32
C SER A 57 6.27 2.18 19.80
N GLU A 58 5.44 1.66 18.89
CA GLU A 58 4.14 1.08 19.25
C GLU A 58 4.06 -0.41 18.95
N SER A 59 5.05 -0.98 18.32
CA SER A 59 5.21 -2.40 18.07
C SER A 59 4.46 -2.93 16.85
N TYR A 60 3.42 -2.27 16.37
CA TYR A 60 2.69 -2.77 15.21
C TYR A 60 2.04 -1.63 14.42
N ALA A 61 1.70 -1.93 13.16
CA ALA A 61 0.96 -1.01 12.30
C ALA A 61 0.20 -1.83 11.26
N SER A 62 -1.01 -1.36 10.91
CA SER A 62 -1.83 -2.04 9.92
C SER A 62 -1.43 -1.63 8.50
N LEU A 63 -1.81 -2.46 7.54
CA LEU A 63 -1.64 -2.13 6.12
C LEU A 63 -2.36 -0.83 5.77
N ASN A 64 -3.57 -0.63 6.33
CA ASN A 64 -4.33 0.60 6.07
C ASN A 64 -3.63 1.85 6.59
N GLU A 65 -2.83 1.74 7.65
CA GLU A 65 -2.05 2.89 8.12
C GLU A 65 -1.02 3.30 7.07
N PHE A 66 -0.42 2.32 6.39
CA PHE A 66 0.48 2.61 5.28
C PHE A 66 -0.28 3.27 4.13
N TYR A 67 -1.44 2.71 3.75
CA TYR A 67 -2.24 3.29 2.67
C TYR A 67 -2.71 4.70 3.01
N THR A 68 -3.17 4.91 4.23
CA THR A 68 -3.58 6.24 4.67
C THR A 68 -2.42 7.23 4.56
N GLY A 69 -1.23 6.79 4.94
CA GLY A 69 -0.03 7.63 4.81
C GLY A 69 0.25 8.01 3.37
N LEU A 70 -0.04 7.12 2.43
CA LEU A 70 0.13 7.40 1.01
C LEU A 70 -0.99 8.27 0.44
N GLY A 71 -2.07 8.47 1.19
CA GLY A 71 -3.24 9.17 0.69
C GLY A 71 -4.23 8.28 -0.04
N LEU A 72 -4.08 6.96 0.11
CA LEU A 72 -4.99 6.01 -0.51
C LEU A 72 -6.12 5.64 0.44
N PRO A 73 -7.33 5.41 -0.08
CA PRO A 73 -8.42 4.93 0.76
C PRO A 73 -8.07 3.57 1.38
N PRO A 74 -8.55 3.30 2.59
CA PRO A 74 -8.34 1.99 3.21
C PRO A 74 -9.09 0.90 2.46
N ILE A 75 -8.64 -0.35 2.66
CA ILE A 75 -9.34 -1.52 2.12
C ILE A 75 -9.75 -2.41 3.28
N ALA A 76 -10.76 -3.26 3.06
CA ALA A 76 -11.29 -4.11 4.11
C ALA A 76 -10.21 -5.00 4.73
N ALA A 77 -9.41 -5.66 3.88
CA ALA A 77 -8.36 -6.53 4.36
C ALA A 77 -7.24 -5.78 5.09
N GLY A 78 -7.14 -4.48 4.89
CA GLY A 78 -6.04 -3.69 5.42
C GLY A 78 -6.03 -3.52 6.92
N GLU A 79 -7.16 -3.78 7.58
CA GLU A 79 -7.20 -3.78 9.05
C GLU A 79 -6.82 -5.13 9.63
N LEU A 80 -6.92 -6.17 8.82
CA LEU A 80 -6.69 -7.54 9.27
C LEU A 80 -5.23 -7.96 9.18
N VAL A 81 -4.43 -7.24 8.41
CA VAL A 81 -3.04 -7.57 8.20
C VAL A 81 -2.17 -6.34 8.42
N GLY A 82 -0.92 -6.57 8.76
CA GLY A 82 0.02 -5.49 8.99
C GLY A 82 1.40 -6.03 9.35
N TRP A 83 2.19 -5.18 9.99
CA TRP A 83 3.56 -5.51 10.37
C TRP A 83 3.75 -5.31 11.86
N SER A 84 4.74 -5.98 12.39
CA SER A 84 5.13 -5.84 13.80
C SER A 84 6.64 -6.01 13.91
N ASP A 85 7.23 -5.29 14.87
CA ASP A 85 8.64 -5.42 15.17
C ASP A 85 8.91 -6.88 15.59
N PRO A 86 9.95 -7.55 15.08
CA PRO A 86 11.04 -7.03 14.24
C PRO A 86 10.82 -7.10 12.73
N ASN A 87 9.69 -7.58 12.27
CA ASN A 87 9.42 -7.74 10.83
C ASN A 87 8.85 -6.45 10.25
N ILE A 88 9.74 -5.48 10.05
CA ILE A 88 9.34 -4.14 9.65
C ILE A 88 8.94 -4.07 8.18
N LEU A 89 8.28 -2.97 7.85
CA LEU A 89 7.86 -2.69 6.49
C LEU A 89 9.08 -2.42 5.60
N SER A 90 9.15 -3.10 4.47
CA SER A 90 10.17 -2.85 3.46
C SER A 90 9.51 -2.85 2.11
N VAL A 91 9.41 -1.67 1.50
CA VAL A 91 8.79 -1.52 0.19
C VAL A 91 9.82 -1.81 -0.89
N GLU A 92 9.44 -2.67 -1.82
CA GLU A 92 10.26 -2.96 -2.99
C GLU A 92 9.68 -2.28 -4.21
N PHE A 93 10.52 -1.60 -4.96
CA PHE A 93 10.11 -0.92 -6.18
C PHE A 93 10.48 -1.75 -7.40
N GLY A 94 9.58 -1.75 -8.37
CA GLY A 94 9.82 -2.35 -9.67
C GLY A 94 9.23 -1.46 -10.74
N SER A 95 9.30 -1.91 -11.97
CA SER A 95 8.70 -1.19 -13.07
C SER A 95 7.97 -2.15 -13.99
N GLN A 96 6.87 -1.67 -14.55
CA GLN A 96 6.05 -2.40 -15.48
C GLN A 96 5.54 -1.45 -16.55
N ILE A 97 4.99 -2.03 -17.61
CA ILE A 97 4.29 -1.25 -18.62
C ILE A 97 2.79 -1.49 -18.41
N SER A 98 2.04 -0.42 -18.29
CA SER A 98 0.58 -0.52 -18.10
C SER A 98 -0.08 -1.06 -19.37
N PRO A 99 -1.34 -1.50 -19.28
CA PRO A 99 -2.08 -1.92 -20.47
C PRO A 99 -2.13 -0.86 -21.56
N LYS A 100 -1.97 0.42 -21.18
CA LYS A 100 -1.96 1.52 -22.15
C LYS A 100 -0.58 1.82 -22.69
N GLY A 101 0.43 1.04 -22.31
CA GLY A 101 1.80 1.22 -22.80
C GLY A 101 2.62 2.25 -22.04
N GLU A 102 2.17 2.69 -20.87
CA GLU A 102 2.88 3.70 -20.08
C GLU A 102 3.73 3.05 -19.01
N PRO A 103 4.88 3.65 -18.68
CA PRO A 103 5.69 3.11 -17.58
C PRO A 103 5.01 3.32 -16.24
N VAL A 104 5.11 2.33 -15.37
CA VAL A 104 4.48 2.34 -14.05
C VAL A 104 5.49 1.87 -13.02
N LEU A 105 5.57 2.60 -11.93
CA LEU A 105 6.37 2.22 -10.77
C LEU A 105 5.52 1.28 -9.91
N THR A 106 5.98 0.04 -9.74
CA THR A 106 5.24 -0.89 -8.88
C THR A 106 5.78 -0.84 -7.47
N ILE A 107 4.89 -1.02 -6.50
CA ILE A 107 5.30 -1.20 -5.11
C ILE A 107 4.78 -2.54 -4.61
N ASP A 108 5.65 -3.23 -3.89
CA ASP A 108 5.35 -4.51 -3.28
C ASP A 108 6.03 -4.53 -1.92
N PHE A 109 5.81 -5.57 -1.17
CA PHE A 109 6.37 -5.66 0.18
C PHE A 109 7.34 -6.83 0.25
N LEU A 110 8.57 -6.56 0.69
CA LEU A 110 9.54 -7.62 0.93
C LEU A 110 9.06 -8.53 2.05
N VAL A 111 8.48 -7.92 3.09
CA VAL A 111 7.86 -8.66 4.18
C VAL A 111 6.35 -8.47 4.02
N ALA A 112 5.65 -9.52 3.63
CA ALA A 112 4.21 -9.43 3.43
C ALA A 112 3.51 -9.07 4.74
N PRO A 113 2.46 -8.22 4.68
CA PRO A 113 1.70 -7.95 5.89
C PRO A 113 1.02 -9.23 6.38
N LYS A 114 0.98 -9.41 7.69
CA LYS A 114 0.52 -10.68 8.28
C LYS A 114 -0.68 -10.47 9.17
N GLU A 115 -1.49 -11.52 9.27
CA GLU A 115 -2.59 -11.55 10.23
C GLU A 115 -2.03 -11.58 11.64
N ASN A 116 -2.84 -11.10 12.57
CA ASN A 116 -2.48 -11.08 14.00
C ASN A 116 -1.25 -10.22 14.30
N TYR A 117 -0.96 -9.26 13.44
CA TYR A 117 0.20 -8.38 13.59
C TYR A 117 0.15 -7.57 14.89
N PHE A 118 -1.05 -7.36 15.44
CA PHE A 118 -1.24 -6.59 16.67
C PHE A 118 -1.02 -7.43 17.93
N LYS A 119 -0.77 -8.71 17.80
CA LYS A 119 -0.48 -9.57 18.93
C LYS A 119 1.02 -9.64 19.16
N LEU A 120 1.43 -9.24 20.33
CA LEU A 120 2.85 -9.34 20.69
C LEU A 120 3.13 -10.77 21.11
N ALA A 121 4.16 -11.33 20.52
CA ALA A 121 4.55 -12.69 20.81
C ALA A 121 5.11 -12.79 22.23
#